data_8ed74805a4fe2cbacf2e95aeca49743d
#
_entry.id   8ed74805a4fe2cbacf2e95aeca49743d
#
_cell.length_a   1.000
_cell.length_b   1.000
_cell.length_c   1.000
_cell.angle_alpha   90.00
_cell.angle_beta   90.00
_cell.angle_gamma   90.00
#
_symmetry.space_group_name_H-M   'P 1'
#
loop_
_entity.id
_entity.type
_entity.pdbx_description
1 polymer ?
#
loop_
_entity_poly.entity_id
_entity_poly.type
_entity_poly.pdbx_seq_one_letter_code
_entity_poly.pdbx_strand_id
1 'polypeptide(L)'
;NHIKIVSMPGFDLEIIEPHDGTDVTAQGGLFPHIAIEVNDIDAAIADLKAAGITNFRGGVDKAADLPIFGGIRNAFFIGPNGEQLELLQHL
;
A
#
# COMPACT_ATOMS: atom_id res chain seq x y z
N ASN A 1 -7.30 -15.20 -1.07
CA ASN A 1 -8.14 -14.10 -0.60
C ASN A 1 -9.07 -13.64 -1.71
N HIS A 2 -10.28 -13.28 -1.34
CA HIS A 2 -11.18 -12.58 -2.24
C HIS A 2 -10.89 -11.09 -2.14
N ILE A 3 -10.62 -10.48 -3.29
CA ILE A 3 -10.36 -9.05 -3.37
C ILE A 3 -11.40 -8.43 -4.28
N LYS A 4 -12.07 -7.39 -3.80
CA LYS A 4 -13.03 -6.63 -4.58
C LYS A 4 -12.66 -5.16 -4.55
N ILE A 5 -12.64 -4.53 -5.71
CA ILE A 5 -12.37 -3.10 -5.84
C ILE A 5 -13.69 -2.37 -6.04
N VAL A 6 -13.94 -1.37 -5.21
CA VAL A 6 -15.06 -0.44 -5.38
C VAL A 6 -14.47 0.90 -5.77
N SER A 7 -14.71 1.30 -7.01
CA SER A 7 -14.14 2.53 -7.56
C SER A 7 -15.04 3.73 -7.27
N MET A 8 -14.41 4.80 -6.83
CA MET A 8 -15.07 6.09 -6.56
C MET A 8 -14.27 7.20 -7.24
N PRO A 9 -14.91 8.36 -7.51
CA PRO A 9 -14.14 9.47 -8.04
C PRO A 9 -12.97 9.84 -7.13
N GLY A 10 -11.75 9.74 -7.66
CA GLY A 10 -10.54 10.10 -6.95
C GLY A 10 -9.90 9.01 -6.12
N PHE A 11 -10.59 7.90 -5.85
CA PHE A 11 -9.97 6.78 -5.13
C PHE A 11 -10.76 5.48 -5.29
N ASP A 12 -10.10 4.37 -4.97
CA ASP A 12 -10.69 3.04 -4.96
C ASP A 12 -10.65 2.47 -3.55
N LEU A 13 -11.71 1.75 -3.17
CA LEU A 13 -11.69 0.91 -1.97
C LEU A 13 -11.38 -0.52 -2.37
N GLU A 14 -10.39 -1.12 -1.71
CA GLU A 14 -10.06 -2.52 -1.87
C GLU A 14 -10.59 -3.28 -0.66
N ILE A 15 -11.54 -4.19 -0.91
CA ILE A 15 -12.16 -5.00 0.12
C ILE A 15 -11.55 -6.39 0.03
N ILE A 16 -10.95 -6.86 1.13
CA ILE A 16 -10.25 -8.14 1.17
C ILE A 16 -10.95 -9.07 2.14
N GLU A 17 -11.30 -10.26 1.64
CA GLU A 17 -11.78 -11.35 2.47
C GLU A 17 -10.66 -12.40 2.56
N PRO A 18 -10.06 -12.62 3.74
CA PRO A 18 -9.00 -13.61 3.89
C PRO A 18 -9.50 -15.04 3.65
N HIS A 19 -8.72 -15.83 2.92
CA HIS A 19 -9.04 -17.24 2.65
C HIS A 19 -9.03 -18.13 3.89
N ASP A 20 -8.20 -17.78 4.87
CA ASP A 20 -7.99 -18.60 6.04
C ASP A 20 -9.08 -18.44 7.10
N GLY A 21 -10.12 -17.65 6.81
CA GLY A 21 -11.19 -17.38 7.75
C GLY A 21 -10.81 -16.48 8.91
N THR A 22 -9.72 -15.75 8.78
CA THR A 22 -9.30 -14.79 9.81
C THR A 22 -10.43 -13.82 10.12
N ASP A 23 -10.72 -13.66 11.41
CA ASP A 23 -11.73 -12.71 11.86
C ASP A 23 -11.14 -11.29 11.85
N VAL A 24 -11.41 -10.57 10.77
CA VAL A 24 -10.90 -9.20 10.63
C VAL A 24 -11.58 -8.23 11.59
N THR A 25 -12.76 -8.58 12.13
CA THR A 25 -13.43 -7.72 13.11
C THR A 25 -12.69 -7.73 14.45
N ALA A 26 -11.95 -8.79 14.75
CA ALA A 26 -11.09 -8.84 15.92
C ALA A 26 -9.96 -7.81 15.85
N GLN A 27 -9.63 -7.37 14.65
CA GLN A 27 -8.64 -6.32 14.39
C GLN A 27 -9.31 -4.95 14.21
N GLY A 28 -10.59 -4.86 14.57
CA GLY A 28 -11.34 -3.62 14.46
C GLY A 28 -11.94 -3.36 13.10
N GLY A 29 -11.83 -4.28 12.14
CA GLY A 29 -12.35 -4.12 10.77
C GLY A 29 -11.77 -2.90 10.07
N LEU A 30 -10.56 -2.51 10.41
CA LEU A 30 -10.01 -1.21 10.06
C LEU A 30 -9.34 -1.20 8.70
N PHE A 31 -9.07 -0.01 8.21
CA PHE A 31 -8.19 0.19 7.07
C PHE A 31 -6.76 -0.16 7.48
N PRO A 32 -6.17 -1.25 6.97
CA PRO A 32 -4.80 -1.60 7.36
C PRO A 32 -3.78 -0.61 6.81
N HIS A 33 -4.08 0.02 5.65
CA HIS A 33 -3.21 1.03 5.08
C HIS A 33 -3.95 1.81 3.99
N ILE A 34 -3.34 2.93 3.58
CA ILE A 34 -3.79 3.72 2.45
C ILE A 34 -2.72 3.60 1.36
N ALA A 35 -3.14 3.31 0.14
CA ALA A 35 -2.25 3.28 -1.02
C ALA A 35 -2.32 4.60 -1.77
N ILE A 36 -1.16 5.15 -2.10
CA ILE A 36 -1.02 6.37 -2.87
C ILE A 36 -0.45 5.99 -4.24
N GLU A 37 -1.24 6.23 -5.28
CA GLU A 37 -0.79 5.92 -6.63
C GLU A 37 0.16 6.99 -7.14
N VAL A 38 1.30 6.55 -7.69
CA VAL A 38 2.34 7.44 -8.22
C VAL A 38 2.73 6.99 -9.64
N ASN A 39 3.25 7.91 -10.43
CA ASN A 39 3.68 7.63 -11.80
C ASN A 39 5.09 7.05 -11.87
N ASP A 40 5.94 7.40 -10.92
CA ASP A 40 7.33 6.94 -10.85
C ASP A 40 7.67 6.65 -9.39
N ILE A 41 7.55 5.37 -9.02
CA ILE A 41 7.72 4.98 -7.63
C ILE A 41 9.16 5.15 -7.13
N ASP A 42 10.14 4.95 -8.00
CA ASP A 42 11.54 5.13 -7.60
C ASP A 42 11.83 6.58 -7.24
N ALA A 43 11.30 7.52 -8.04
CA ALA A 43 11.40 8.94 -7.74
C ALA A 43 10.65 9.31 -6.47
N ALA A 44 9.46 8.73 -6.25
CA ALA A 44 8.66 8.98 -5.05
C ALA A 44 9.39 8.50 -3.79
N ILE A 45 10.01 7.33 -3.84
CA ILE A 45 10.82 6.80 -2.72
C ILE A 45 12.00 7.74 -2.45
N ALA A 46 12.68 8.20 -3.48
CA ALA A 46 13.79 9.14 -3.33
C ALA A 46 13.34 10.44 -2.68
N ASP A 47 12.17 10.96 -3.06
CA ASP A 47 11.59 12.16 -2.47
C ASP A 47 11.25 11.96 -0.98
N LEU A 48 10.71 10.80 -0.61
CA LEU A 48 10.44 10.47 0.79
C LEU A 48 11.72 10.48 1.61
N LYS A 49 12.77 9.83 1.10
CA LYS A 49 14.06 9.80 1.78
C LYS A 49 14.66 11.18 1.94
N ALA A 50 14.57 12.01 0.91
CA ALA A 50 15.06 13.39 0.95
C ALA A 50 14.30 14.24 1.97
N ALA A 51 13.03 13.91 2.21
CA ALA A 51 12.19 14.59 3.22
C ALA A 51 12.40 14.02 4.64
N GLY A 52 13.29 13.04 4.80
CA GLY A 52 13.59 12.45 6.11
C GLY A 52 12.70 11.28 6.48
N ILE A 53 11.86 10.79 5.57
CA ILE A 53 11.02 9.62 5.79
C ILE A 53 11.82 8.39 5.38
N THR A 54 12.29 7.63 6.39
CA THR A 54 13.20 6.50 6.17
C THR A 54 12.69 5.21 6.78
N ASN A 55 11.52 5.23 7.43
CA ASN A 55 10.96 4.06 8.08
C ASN A 55 10.14 3.24 7.09
N PHE A 56 10.78 2.39 6.32
CA PHE A 56 10.14 1.48 5.37
C PHE A 56 9.85 0.15 6.04
N ARG A 57 8.73 -0.47 5.68
CA ARG A 57 8.30 -1.75 6.25
C ARG A 57 9.36 -2.83 5.99
N GLY A 58 9.78 -3.51 7.07
CA GLY A 58 10.81 -4.54 6.98
C GLY A 58 12.17 -4.02 6.56
N GLY A 59 12.40 -2.69 6.59
CA GLY A 59 13.63 -2.09 6.13
C GLY A 59 13.79 -2.07 4.61
N VAL A 60 12.73 -2.40 3.87
CA VAL A 60 12.79 -2.51 2.41
C VAL A 60 12.42 -1.16 1.80
N ASP A 61 13.43 -0.42 1.36
CA ASP A 61 13.29 0.92 0.80
C ASP A 61 13.32 0.93 -0.74
N LYS A 62 12.98 -0.20 -1.35
CA LYS A 62 12.90 -0.37 -2.81
C LYS A 62 11.54 -0.92 -3.17
N ALA A 63 11.06 -0.57 -4.37
CA ALA A 63 9.80 -1.08 -4.86
C ALA A 63 9.90 -2.58 -5.14
N ALA A 64 8.86 -3.30 -4.75
CA ALA A 64 8.67 -4.70 -5.10
C ALA A 64 7.79 -4.80 -6.34
N ASP A 65 8.07 -5.77 -7.20
CA ASP A 65 7.28 -6.05 -8.39
C ASP A 65 6.25 -7.13 -8.06
N LEU A 66 4.97 -6.86 -8.33
CA LEU A 66 3.89 -7.80 -8.12
C LEU A 66 3.10 -8.01 -9.40
N PRO A 67 2.71 -9.27 -9.72
CA PRO A 67 1.99 -9.57 -10.96
C PRO A 67 0.48 -9.33 -10.87
N ILE A 68 -0.01 -8.79 -9.77
CA ILE A 68 -1.45 -8.54 -9.57
C ILE A 68 -1.86 -7.24 -10.24
N PHE A 69 -3.16 -7.09 -10.50
CA PHE A 69 -3.75 -5.89 -11.11
C PHE A 69 -3.08 -5.47 -12.42
N GLY A 70 -2.68 -6.46 -13.25
CA GLY A 70 -1.99 -6.18 -14.51
C GLY A 70 -0.51 -5.84 -14.35
N GLY A 71 0.03 -6.01 -13.17
CA GLY A 71 1.41 -5.68 -12.84
C GLY A 71 1.50 -4.36 -12.10
N ILE A 72 2.06 -4.40 -10.91
CA ILE A 72 2.29 -3.20 -10.10
C ILE A 72 3.67 -3.25 -9.47
N ARG A 73 4.11 -2.07 -9.02
CA ARG A 73 5.25 -1.94 -8.13
C ARG A 73 4.80 -1.22 -6.88
N ASN A 74 5.22 -1.70 -5.72
CA ASN A 74 4.81 -1.07 -4.46
C ASN A 74 5.94 -0.98 -3.45
N ALA A 75 5.74 -0.10 -2.47
CA ALA A 75 6.60 0.01 -1.30
C ALA A 75 5.75 0.51 -0.13
N PHE A 76 6.02 0.01 1.08
CA PHE A 76 5.30 0.42 2.28
C PHE A 76 6.23 1.21 3.18
N PHE A 77 5.70 2.26 3.79
CA PHE A 77 6.43 3.06 4.76
C PHE A 77 5.51 3.47 5.90
N ILE A 78 6.10 3.93 6.99
CA ILE A 78 5.36 4.35 8.17
C ILE A 78 5.31 5.88 8.19
N GLY A 79 4.10 6.40 8.27
CA GLY A 79 3.87 7.84 8.33
C GLY A 79 4.18 8.42 9.71
N PRO A 80 4.08 9.75 9.84
CA PRO A 80 4.51 10.45 11.06
C PRO A 80 3.70 10.09 12.31
N ASN A 81 2.48 9.60 12.15
CA ASN A 81 1.64 9.19 13.27
C ASN A 81 1.58 7.67 13.42
N GLY A 82 2.48 6.92 12.80
CA GLY A 82 2.52 5.48 12.87
C GLY A 82 1.60 4.77 11.88
N GLU A 83 0.93 5.51 10.99
CA GLU A 83 0.09 4.92 9.97
C GLU A 83 0.91 4.20 8.91
N GLN A 84 0.39 3.06 8.45
CA GLN A 84 1.00 2.31 7.35
C GLN A 84 0.52 2.87 6.03
N LEU A 85 1.45 3.28 5.18
CA LEU A 85 1.17 3.86 3.88
C LEU A 85 1.87 3.04 2.79
N GLU A 86 1.23 2.98 1.63
CA GLU A 86 1.76 2.27 0.47
C GLU A 86 1.92 3.23 -0.70
N LEU A 87 3.06 3.17 -1.37
CA LEU A 87 3.20 3.75 -2.71
C LEU A 87 2.91 2.67 -3.72
N LEU A 88 2.16 3.00 -4.74
CA LEU A 88 1.71 2.06 -5.77
C LEU A 88 1.88 2.67 -7.15
N GLN A 89 2.56 1.93 -8.03
CA GLN A 89 2.69 2.29 -9.43
C GLN A 89 2.12 1.17 -10.28
N HIS A 90 1.15 1.50 -11.14
CA HIS A 90 0.66 0.58 -12.16
C HIS A 90 1.60 0.55 -13.35
N LEU A 91 1.88 -0.65 -13.83
CA LEU A 91 2.74 -0.85 -15.00
C LEU A 91 1.94 -0.79 -16.30
#